data_eaad0a979882639b75a85b77e80386aa
#
_entry.id   eaad0a979882639b75a85b77e80386aa
#
_cell.length_a   1.000
_cell.length_b   1.000
_cell.length_c   1.000
_cell.angle_alpha   90.00
_cell.angle_beta   90.00
_cell.angle_gamma   90.00
#
_symmetry.space_group_name_H-M   'P 1'
#
loop_
_entity.id
_entity.type
_entity.pdbx_description
1 polymer ?
#
loop_
_entity_poly.entity_id
_entity_poly.type
_entity_poly.pdbx_seq_one_letter_code
_entity_poly.pdbx_strand_id
1 'polypeptide(L)'
;MADIDEAVDRVMGGPAKKSRKYTERERRLVAYHEAGHTIVGLTLSSARDVHKVTIVPRGRAGGYMISLPKEDQMLSSKDELKEQLAGLMGGRVAEEIIFNVQTSGASNDFEQATQLARAMVTEYGMSEKLGPVQYEGNH
;
A
#
# COMPACT_ATOMS: atom_id res chain seq x y z
N MET A 1 11.18 -2.91 -22.71
CA MET A 1 10.18 -2.40 -21.74
C MET A 1 9.66 -3.49 -20.81
N ALA A 2 9.31 -4.67 -21.34
CA ALA A 2 8.87 -5.79 -20.51
C ALA A 2 9.92 -6.20 -19.47
N ASP A 3 11.20 -6.19 -19.81
CA ASP A 3 12.28 -6.56 -18.89
C ASP A 3 12.46 -5.56 -17.76
N ILE A 4 12.23 -4.27 -18.02
CA ILE A 4 12.30 -3.22 -17.02
C ILE A 4 11.13 -3.37 -16.03
N ASP A 5 9.93 -3.62 -16.54
CA ASP A 5 8.75 -3.84 -15.69
C ASP A 5 8.93 -5.08 -14.81
N GLU A 6 9.48 -6.17 -15.36
CA GLU A 6 9.76 -7.37 -14.57
C GLU A 6 10.82 -7.10 -13.48
N ALA A 7 11.85 -6.31 -13.78
CA ALA A 7 12.85 -5.93 -12.80
C ALA A 7 12.27 -5.09 -11.66
N VAL A 8 11.40 -4.12 -11.98
CA VAL A 8 10.71 -3.30 -10.98
C VAL A 8 9.81 -4.19 -10.10
N ASP A 9 9.03 -5.08 -10.69
CA ASP A 9 8.17 -5.99 -9.96
C ASP A 9 8.96 -6.88 -9.01
N ARG A 10 10.11 -7.39 -9.46
CA ARG A 10 10.96 -8.25 -8.66
C ARG A 10 11.55 -7.52 -7.46
N VAL A 11 11.94 -6.26 -7.63
CA VAL A 11 12.46 -5.43 -6.54
C VAL A 11 11.37 -5.11 -5.53
N MET A 12 10.17 -4.78 -5.99
CA MET A 12 9.06 -4.36 -5.14
C MET A 12 8.34 -5.51 -4.47
N GLY A 13 8.11 -6.61 -5.16
CA GLY A 13 7.29 -7.72 -4.68
C GLY A 13 7.99 -9.08 -4.58
N GLY A 14 9.27 -9.16 -4.97
CA GLY A 14 10.01 -10.41 -5.01
C GLY A 14 9.76 -11.23 -6.28
N PRO A 15 10.35 -12.43 -6.38
CA PRO A 15 10.21 -13.27 -7.57
C PRO A 15 8.75 -13.71 -7.81
N ALA A 16 8.37 -13.85 -9.06
CA ALA A 16 7.07 -14.39 -9.43
C ALA A 16 6.94 -15.85 -8.98
N LYS A 17 5.82 -16.20 -8.35
CA LYS A 17 5.52 -17.57 -7.90
C LYS A 17 4.63 -18.25 -8.93
N LYS A 18 5.25 -18.80 -9.96
CA LYS A 18 4.52 -19.42 -11.09
C LYS A 18 3.75 -20.68 -10.70
N SER A 19 4.19 -21.39 -9.66
CA SER A 19 3.53 -22.60 -9.17
C SER A 19 2.29 -22.31 -8.32
N ARG A 20 2.16 -21.09 -7.79
CA ARG A 20 1.04 -20.72 -6.92
C ARG A 20 -0.15 -20.27 -7.76
N LYS A 21 -1.28 -20.91 -7.51
CA LYS A 21 -2.52 -20.57 -8.21
C LYS A 21 -3.57 -20.14 -7.21
N TYR A 22 -4.33 -19.12 -7.55
CA TYR A 22 -5.52 -18.73 -6.81
C TYR A 22 -6.69 -19.67 -7.14
N THR A 23 -7.55 -19.90 -6.16
CA THR A 23 -8.90 -20.34 -6.46
C THR A 23 -9.64 -19.18 -7.15
N GLU A 24 -10.76 -19.47 -7.82
CA GLU A 24 -11.54 -18.40 -8.47
C GLU A 24 -12.03 -17.36 -7.46
N ARG A 25 -12.43 -17.80 -6.28
CA ARG A 25 -12.85 -16.91 -5.20
C ARG A 25 -11.70 -16.00 -4.76
N GLU A 26 -10.52 -16.58 -4.55
CA GLU A 26 -9.33 -15.81 -4.16
C GLU A 26 -8.93 -14.82 -5.23
N ARG A 27 -9.00 -15.21 -6.50
CA ARG A 27 -8.69 -14.32 -7.63
C ARG A 27 -9.57 -13.08 -7.61
N ARG A 28 -10.88 -13.27 -7.44
CA ARG A 28 -11.82 -12.14 -7.37
C ARG A 28 -11.53 -11.26 -6.17
N LEU A 29 -11.25 -11.87 -5.03
CA LEU A 29 -10.97 -11.15 -3.80
C LEU A 29 -9.72 -10.29 -3.94
N VAL A 30 -8.64 -10.87 -4.46
CA VAL A 30 -7.37 -10.14 -4.69
C VAL A 30 -7.56 -9.03 -5.71
N ALA A 31 -8.32 -9.29 -6.77
CA ALA A 31 -8.58 -8.27 -7.80
C ALA A 31 -9.28 -7.04 -7.21
N TYR A 32 -10.31 -7.23 -6.42
CA TYR A 32 -11.01 -6.13 -5.77
C TYR A 32 -10.17 -5.45 -4.69
N HIS A 33 -9.37 -6.22 -3.96
CA HIS A 33 -8.44 -5.69 -2.97
C HIS A 33 -7.46 -4.71 -3.63
N GLU A 34 -6.79 -5.14 -4.70
CA GLU A 34 -5.83 -4.30 -5.42
C GLU A 34 -6.52 -3.14 -6.15
N ALA A 35 -7.73 -3.37 -6.67
CA ALA A 35 -8.54 -2.29 -7.25
C ALA A 35 -8.88 -1.23 -6.20
N GLY A 36 -9.14 -1.64 -4.97
CA GLY A 36 -9.40 -0.72 -3.87
C GLY A 36 -8.23 0.21 -3.60
N HIS A 37 -7.03 -0.33 -3.51
CA HIS A 37 -5.80 0.46 -3.39
C HIS A 37 -5.66 1.44 -4.57
N THR A 38 -5.94 0.96 -5.78
CA THR A 38 -5.81 1.74 -7.01
C THR A 38 -6.77 2.92 -7.04
N ILE A 39 -8.05 2.67 -6.70
CA ILE A 39 -9.08 3.72 -6.72
C ILE A 39 -8.76 4.80 -5.69
N VAL A 40 -8.37 4.41 -4.48
CA VAL A 40 -8.00 5.39 -3.45
C VAL A 40 -6.77 6.17 -3.91
N GLY A 41 -5.76 5.49 -4.45
CA GLY A 41 -4.56 6.13 -4.96
C GLY A 41 -4.84 7.15 -6.06
N LEU A 42 -5.72 6.81 -7.01
CA LEU A 42 -6.09 7.72 -8.09
C LEU A 42 -6.93 8.90 -7.60
N THR A 43 -7.74 8.69 -6.57
CA THR A 43 -8.67 9.72 -6.08
C THR A 43 -8.01 10.71 -5.13
N LEU A 44 -7.20 10.21 -4.20
CA LEU A 44 -6.62 11.02 -3.12
C LEU A 44 -5.19 11.48 -3.37
N SER A 45 -4.46 10.80 -4.25
CA SER A 45 -3.03 11.07 -4.38
C SER A 45 -2.77 12.40 -5.09
N SER A 46 -2.33 13.39 -4.32
CA SER A 46 -1.81 14.65 -4.86
C SER A 46 -0.31 14.55 -5.17
N ALA A 47 0.40 13.64 -4.51
CA ALA A 47 1.86 13.56 -4.57
C ALA A 47 2.40 12.30 -5.27
N ARG A 48 1.55 11.34 -5.57
CA ARG A 48 1.97 10.04 -6.14
C ARG A 48 1.06 9.66 -7.29
N ASP A 49 1.65 8.96 -8.27
CA ASP A 49 0.92 8.39 -9.39
C ASP A 49 0.84 6.88 -9.25
N VAL A 50 -0.31 6.30 -9.55
CA VAL A 50 -0.45 4.85 -9.66
C VAL A 50 0.32 4.41 -10.92
N HIS A 51 1.32 3.57 -10.73
CA HIS A 51 2.17 3.09 -11.82
C HIS A 51 1.69 1.74 -12.36
N LYS A 52 1.36 0.82 -11.47
CA LYS A 52 1.00 -0.54 -11.86
C LYS A 52 0.14 -1.19 -10.79
N VAL A 53 -0.79 -2.02 -11.24
CA VAL A 53 -1.58 -2.90 -10.38
C VAL A 53 -1.57 -4.30 -10.99
N THR A 54 -1.44 -5.32 -10.16
CA THR A 54 -1.41 -6.72 -10.61
C THR A 54 -1.97 -7.65 -9.54
N ILE A 55 -2.55 -8.76 -9.99
CA ILE A 55 -2.98 -9.85 -9.10
C ILE A 55 -2.00 -11.03 -9.11
N VAL A 56 -0.92 -10.95 -9.89
CA VAL A 56 0.08 -12.02 -9.96
C VAL A 56 0.85 -12.09 -8.64
N PRO A 57 0.85 -13.26 -7.95
CA PRO A 57 1.57 -13.39 -6.68
C PRO A 57 3.07 -13.23 -6.84
N ARG A 58 3.69 -12.52 -5.89
CA ARG A 58 5.16 -12.38 -5.81
C ARG A 58 5.59 -12.41 -4.34
N GLY A 59 6.58 -13.22 -4.02
CA GLY A 59 7.05 -13.33 -2.64
C GLY A 59 5.91 -13.63 -1.69
N ARG A 60 5.68 -12.76 -0.71
CA ARG A 60 4.56 -12.84 0.23
C ARG A 60 3.32 -12.11 -0.28
N ALA A 61 3.46 -11.30 -1.32
CA ALA A 61 2.35 -10.52 -1.84
C ALA A 61 1.43 -11.38 -2.68
N GLY A 62 0.12 -11.29 -2.43
CA GLY A 62 -0.90 -11.98 -3.21
C GLY A 62 -1.32 -11.21 -4.45
N GLY A 63 -0.83 -10.05 -4.62
CA GLY A 63 -1.02 -9.08 -5.67
C GLY A 63 -0.48 -7.78 -5.12
N TYR A 64 -0.39 -6.74 -5.91
CA TYR A 64 0.09 -5.45 -5.41
C TYR A 64 -0.23 -4.31 -6.37
N MET A 65 -0.21 -3.11 -5.81
CA MET A 65 -0.28 -1.87 -6.57
C MET A 65 1.00 -1.07 -6.28
N ILE A 66 1.60 -0.54 -7.32
CA ILE A 66 2.79 0.31 -7.20
C ILE A 66 2.39 1.75 -7.48
N SER A 67 2.68 2.64 -6.55
CA SER A 67 2.58 4.07 -6.76
C SER A 67 3.96 4.71 -6.65
N LEU A 68 4.19 5.74 -7.43
CA LEU A 68 5.46 6.47 -7.46
C LEU A 68 5.24 7.95 -7.19
N PRO A 69 6.18 8.62 -6.51
CA PRO A 69 6.08 10.07 -6.34
C PRO A 69 6.03 10.77 -7.70
N LYS A 70 5.17 11.79 -7.83
CA LYS A 70 5.11 12.61 -9.04
C LYS A 70 6.38 13.40 -9.26
N GLU A 71 7.01 13.80 -8.18
CA GLU A 71 8.26 14.53 -8.18
C GLU A 71 9.18 13.96 -7.10
N ASP A 72 10.48 14.20 -7.24
CA ASP A 72 11.44 13.83 -6.20
C ASP A 72 11.20 14.75 -5.00
N GLN A 73 10.62 14.19 -3.96
CA GLN A 73 10.33 14.92 -2.74
C GLN A 73 11.23 14.47 -1.60
N MET A 74 11.82 15.42 -0.91
CA MET A 74 12.59 15.17 0.30
C MET A 74 11.74 15.27 1.56
N LEU A 75 10.57 15.88 1.46
CA LEU A 75 9.68 16.12 2.58
C LEU A 75 8.27 15.65 2.23
N SER A 76 7.58 15.11 3.22
CA SER A 76 6.18 14.73 3.10
C SER A 76 5.37 15.46 4.16
N SER A 77 4.29 16.08 3.75
CA SER A 77 3.37 16.76 4.67
C SER A 77 2.51 15.75 5.41
N LYS A 78 1.90 16.21 6.51
CA LYS A 78 0.94 15.41 7.27
C LYS A 78 -0.22 14.94 6.38
N ASP A 79 -0.73 15.81 5.52
CA ASP A 79 -1.83 15.47 4.62
C ASP A 79 -1.43 14.40 3.60
N GLU A 80 -0.23 14.49 3.04
CA GLU A 80 0.29 13.48 2.12
C GLU A 80 0.44 12.12 2.81
N LEU A 81 0.93 12.10 4.04
CA LEU A 81 1.06 10.87 4.81
C LEU A 81 -0.30 10.26 5.17
N LYS A 82 -1.30 11.11 5.46
CA LYS A 82 -2.68 10.64 5.67
C LYS A 82 -3.26 10.02 4.40
N GLU A 83 -2.97 10.59 3.23
CA GLU A 83 -3.38 10.00 1.95
C GLU A 83 -2.73 8.63 1.74
N GLN A 84 -1.47 8.47 2.11
CA GLN A 84 -0.80 7.17 2.05
C GLN A 84 -1.46 6.15 2.98
N LEU A 85 -1.82 6.56 4.20
CA LEU A 85 -2.56 5.70 5.12
C LEU A 85 -3.89 5.25 4.53
N ALA A 86 -4.65 6.18 3.95
CA ALA A 86 -5.92 5.86 3.30
C ALA A 86 -5.71 4.86 2.15
N GLY A 87 -4.67 5.07 1.35
CA GLY A 87 -4.31 4.16 0.26
C GLY A 87 -4.04 2.74 0.75
N LEU A 88 -3.32 2.61 1.86
CA LEU A 88 -3.02 1.31 2.47
C LEU A 88 -4.29 0.60 2.96
N MET A 89 -5.32 1.33 3.34
CA MET A 89 -6.58 0.74 3.81
C MET A 89 -7.53 0.35 2.67
N GLY A 90 -7.29 0.84 1.46
CA GLY A 90 -8.22 0.67 0.34
C GLY A 90 -8.56 -0.77 0.00
N GLY A 91 -7.59 -1.68 0.12
CA GLY A 91 -7.80 -3.10 -0.16
C GLY A 91 -8.77 -3.76 0.82
N ARG A 92 -8.57 -3.57 2.11
CA ARG A 92 -9.47 -4.12 3.14
C ARG A 92 -10.87 -3.53 3.02
N VAL A 93 -10.98 -2.24 2.76
CA VAL A 93 -12.28 -1.59 2.59
C VAL A 93 -13.03 -2.18 1.39
N ALA A 94 -12.32 -2.42 0.28
CA ALA A 94 -12.92 -3.07 -0.88
C ALA A 94 -13.43 -4.49 -0.56
N GLU A 95 -12.66 -5.28 0.19
CA GLU A 95 -13.11 -6.61 0.64
C GLU A 95 -14.41 -6.51 1.44
N GLU A 96 -14.49 -5.55 2.35
CA GLU A 96 -15.67 -5.35 3.19
C GLU A 96 -16.90 -4.90 2.39
N ILE A 97 -16.71 -3.95 1.47
CA ILE A 97 -17.82 -3.40 0.67
C ILE A 97 -18.37 -4.45 -0.30
N ILE A 98 -17.50 -5.16 -1.01
CA ILE A 98 -17.91 -6.05 -2.11
C ILE A 98 -18.30 -7.44 -1.59
N PHE A 99 -17.56 -7.98 -0.64
CA PHE A 99 -17.74 -9.37 -0.20
C PHE A 99 -18.23 -9.49 1.24
N ASN A 100 -18.26 -8.40 1.99
CA ASN A 100 -18.60 -8.39 3.42
C ASN A 100 -17.70 -9.37 4.21
N VAL A 101 -16.42 -9.44 3.87
CA VAL A 101 -15.44 -10.30 4.53
C VAL A 101 -14.19 -9.52 4.91
N GLN A 102 -13.42 -10.10 5.79
CA GLN A 102 -12.13 -9.60 6.21
C GLN A 102 -11.14 -10.75 6.10
N THR A 103 -10.16 -10.63 5.21
CA THR A 103 -9.16 -11.67 5.03
C THR A 103 -7.79 -11.22 5.54
N SER A 104 -6.88 -12.18 5.61
CA SER A 104 -5.48 -11.91 5.96
C SER A 104 -4.71 -11.20 4.85
N GLY A 105 -5.32 -10.99 3.69
CA GLY A 105 -4.66 -10.32 2.55
C GLY A 105 -4.23 -8.90 2.83
N ALA A 106 -4.83 -8.24 3.83
CA ALA A 106 -4.47 -6.88 4.21
C ALA A 106 -3.39 -6.80 5.30
N SER A 107 -2.80 -7.92 5.73
CA SER A 107 -1.86 -7.90 6.86
C SER A 107 -0.63 -7.04 6.60
N ASN A 108 -0.07 -7.09 5.40
CA ASN A 108 1.08 -6.27 5.04
C ASN A 108 0.73 -4.78 4.98
N ASP A 109 -0.48 -4.47 4.50
CA ASP A 109 -0.99 -3.09 4.48
C ASP A 109 -1.09 -2.53 5.88
N PHE A 110 -1.60 -3.31 6.83
CA PHE A 110 -1.73 -2.90 8.21
C PHE A 110 -0.37 -2.73 8.87
N GLU A 111 0.59 -3.57 8.57
CA GLU A 111 1.95 -3.44 9.07
C GLU A 111 2.56 -2.11 8.63
N GLN A 112 2.49 -1.80 7.34
CA GLN A 112 2.99 -0.54 6.79
C GLN A 112 2.24 0.67 7.37
N ALA A 113 0.92 0.58 7.46
CA ALA A 113 0.10 1.67 8.01
C ALA A 113 0.43 1.94 9.48
N THR A 114 0.64 0.88 10.26
CA THR A 114 0.99 1.00 11.67
C THR A 114 2.36 1.66 11.84
N GLN A 115 3.35 1.25 11.05
CA GLN A 115 4.68 1.86 11.09
C GLN A 115 4.62 3.34 10.72
N LEU A 116 3.87 3.68 9.67
CA LEU A 116 3.74 5.06 9.22
C LEU A 116 3.02 5.92 10.27
N ALA A 117 1.90 5.45 10.79
CA ALA A 117 1.15 6.19 11.81
C ALA A 117 1.98 6.39 13.08
N ARG A 118 2.74 5.36 13.48
CA ARG A 118 3.63 5.45 14.63
C ARG A 118 4.72 6.51 14.41
N ALA A 119 5.35 6.51 13.24
CA ALA A 119 6.37 7.50 12.91
C ALA A 119 5.81 8.93 12.91
N MET A 120 4.60 9.13 12.39
CA MET A 120 3.94 10.43 12.41
C MET A 120 3.80 10.99 13.82
N VAL A 121 3.47 10.12 14.77
CA VAL A 121 3.30 10.51 16.19
C VAL A 121 4.64 10.63 16.91
N THR A 122 5.50 9.61 16.78
CA THR A 122 6.68 9.48 17.63
C THR A 122 7.94 10.13 17.05
N GLU A 123 8.01 10.30 15.76
CA GLU A 123 9.20 10.87 15.11
C GLU A 123 8.95 12.23 14.48
N TYR A 124 7.80 12.42 13.85
CA TYR A 124 7.55 13.63 13.04
C TYR A 124 6.73 14.71 13.75
N GLY A 125 6.30 14.45 14.99
CA GLY A 125 5.60 15.45 15.79
C GLY A 125 4.27 15.88 15.18
N MET A 126 3.55 14.98 14.53
CA MET A 126 2.32 15.30 13.78
C MET A 126 1.04 15.03 14.56
N SER A 127 1.14 14.62 15.83
CA SER A 127 -0.04 14.41 16.67
C SER A 127 -0.56 15.75 17.19
N GLU A 128 -1.86 15.98 17.06
CA GLU A 128 -2.49 17.17 17.64
C GLU A 128 -2.46 17.16 19.16
N LYS A 129 -2.54 15.97 19.77
CA LYS A 129 -2.55 15.84 21.23
C LYS A 129 -1.17 15.96 21.85
N LEU A 130 -0.17 15.31 21.22
CA LEU A 130 1.19 15.28 21.77
C LEU A 130 2.07 16.41 21.27
N GLY A 131 1.75 16.96 20.10
CA GLY A 131 2.47 18.09 19.54
C GLY A 131 3.83 17.74 18.95
N PRO A 132 4.68 18.74 18.72
CA PRO A 132 5.94 18.60 18.01
C PRO A 132 7.06 18.10 18.92
N VAL A 133 6.98 16.84 19.31
CA VAL A 133 7.99 16.16 20.13
C VAL A 133 8.40 14.87 19.45
N GLN A 134 9.62 14.43 19.74
CA GLN A 134 10.12 13.16 19.25
C GLN A 134 10.26 12.19 20.42
N TYR A 135 9.51 11.11 20.38
CA TYR A 135 9.56 10.05 21.38
C TYR A 135 10.43 8.89 20.96
N GLU A 136 10.57 8.66 19.66
CA GLU A 136 11.39 7.60 19.10
C GLU A 136 12.29 8.18 18.03
N GLY A 137 13.58 7.89 18.15
CA GLY A 137 14.55 8.32 17.16
C GLY A 137 14.71 7.29 16.04
N ASN A 138 15.14 7.78 14.89
CA ASN A 138 15.55 6.94 13.79
C ASN A 138 17.00 6.49 14.04
N HIS A 139 17.19 5.21 14.21
CA HIS A 139 18.51 4.64 14.55
C HIS A 139 19.23 4.05 13.36
#